data_74f5d8df9dff8e9f49ce93780aa066fc
#
_entry.id   74f5d8df9dff8e9f49ce93780aa066fc
#
_cell.length_a   1.000
_cell.length_b   1.000
_cell.length_c   1.000
_cell.angle_alpha   90.00
_cell.angle_beta   90.00
_cell.angle_gamma   90.00
#
_symmetry.space_group_name_H-M   'P 1'
#
loop_
_entity.id
_entity.type
_entity.pdbx_description
1 polymer ?
#
loop_
_entity_poly.entity_id
_entity_poly.type
_entity_poly.pdbx_seq_one_letter_code
_entity_poly.pdbx_strand_id
1 'polypeptide(L)'
;MIVTLTPAPAIDWTIEVDSFELGAVNRAVRSSREPSGKGVNVSWALHRAGVPTRAVFPAGGCTGELMAGVLSEAGLEHVIVDTGRDVRTNITLISPGCSTKLNDRGTALSEEQTSRLREAIIGASVGASVVLICGSLPAGAPVKFVRNMVRTLKASGVDVVVDVSGQPLALALAARPDLIKPNVHELAELTGRQLATLGEVANAAQEARKRGAGAVLASLGADGALLVDDEGALYARATDIPFVNSVGAGDALLAGFFGGGQTRDERLATAMLWASSAVAHKTTLFPIREDLAGRIVVHELTTPEQLLAEPSAALVGVNGQ
;
A
#
# COMPACT_ATOMS: atom_id res chain seq x y z
N MET A 1 15.85 10.61 -2.54
CA MET A 1 15.51 9.57 -1.54
C MET A 1 14.02 9.55 -1.31
N ILE A 2 13.41 8.37 -1.21
CA ILE A 2 11.99 8.17 -0.96
C ILE A 2 11.81 7.84 0.54
N VAL A 3 10.89 8.53 1.22
CA VAL A 3 10.60 8.24 2.63
C VAL A 3 9.19 7.66 2.74
N THR A 4 9.02 6.58 3.50
CA THR A 4 7.71 6.00 3.76
C THR A 4 7.30 6.17 5.22
N LEU A 5 6.04 6.48 5.47
CA LEU A 5 5.43 6.45 6.79
C LEU A 5 4.44 5.27 6.85
N THR A 6 4.65 4.38 7.81
CA THR A 6 3.72 3.29 8.14
C THR A 6 3.13 3.56 9.53
N PRO A 7 1.95 4.19 9.66
CA PRO A 7 1.41 4.54 10.97
C PRO A 7 1.04 3.32 11.84
N ALA A 8 0.66 2.20 11.22
CA ALA A 8 0.29 0.96 11.89
C ALA A 8 1.04 -0.24 11.27
N PRO A 9 2.34 -0.41 11.56
CA PRO A 9 3.13 -1.55 11.10
C PRO A 9 2.59 -2.87 11.66
N ALA A 10 3.08 -3.99 11.12
CA ALA A 10 2.73 -5.33 11.58
C ALA A 10 3.92 -6.28 11.44
N ILE A 11 3.86 -7.40 12.14
CA ILE A 11 4.56 -8.63 11.77
C ILE A 11 3.56 -9.52 11.07
N ASP A 12 3.84 -9.92 9.83
CA ASP A 12 3.05 -10.93 9.14
C ASP A 12 3.60 -12.31 9.48
N TRP A 13 2.78 -13.12 10.11
CA TRP A 13 3.10 -14.48 10.51
C TRP A 13 2.35 -15.48 9.63
N THR A 14 3.07 -16.12 8.70
CA THR A 14 2.52 -17.16 7.84
C THR A 14 2.76 -18.52 8.47
N ILE A 15 1.68 -19.32 8.62
CA ILE A 15 1.70 -20.67 9.17
C ILE A 15 1.09 -21.60 8.11
N GLU A 16 1.87 -22.57 7.67
CA GLU A 16 1.42 -23.61 6.72
C GLU A 16 1.11 -24.92 7.47
N VAL A 17 -0.03 -25.54 7.17
CA VAL A 17 -0.46 -26.83 7.71
C VAL A 17 -0.89 -27.78 6.59
N ASP A 18 -0.72 -29.10 6.77
CA ASP A 18 -1.19 -30.10 5.79
C ASP A 18 -2.73 -30.19 5.76
N SER A 19 -3.37 -29.98 6.91
CA SER A 19 -4.82 -29.90 7.03
C SER A 19 -5.17 -28.98 8.20
N PHE A 20 -6.31 -28.29 8.11
CA PHE A 20 -6.82 -27.47 9.19
C PHE A 20 -8.17 -28.00 9.68
N GLU A 21 -8.24 -28.33 10.95
CA GLU A 21 -9.47 -28.78 11.62
C GLU A 21 -9.81 -27.85 12.79
N LEU A 22 -10.99 -27.24 12.73
CA LEU A 22 -11.47 -26.35 13.79
C LEU A 22 -11.73 -27.15 15.08
N GLY A 23 -11.17 -26.67 16.20
CA GLY A 23 -11.31 -27.32 17.51
C GLY A 23 -10.31 -28.43 17.79
N ALA A 24 -9.45 -28.79 16.84
CA ALA A 24 -8.37 -29.78 16.98
C ALA A 24 -7.00 -29.15 17.17
N VAL A 25 -6.01 -29.97 17.53
CA VAL A 25 -4.60 -29.55 17.56
C VAL A 25 -4.04 -29.68 16.15
N ASN A 26 -3.82 -28.54 15.50
CA ASN A 26 -3.17 -28.46 14.19
C ASN A 26 -1.66 -28.24 14.37
N ARG A 27 -0.83 -28.93 13.58
CA ARG A 27 0.63 -28.78 13.63
C ARG A 27 1.14 -28.12 12.37
N ALA A 28 1.91 -27.03 12.56
CA ALA A 28 2.53 -26.33 11.45
C ALA A 28 3.63 -27.19 10.82
N VAL A 29 3.64 -27.28 9.49
CA VAL A 29 4.73 -27.85 8.70
C VAL A 29 5.78 -26.79 8.37
N ARG A 30 5.35 -25.53 8.30
CA ARG A 30 6.23 -24.37 8.09
C ARG A 30 5.67 -23.15 8.80
N SER A 31 6.57 -22.26 9.23
CA SER A 31 6.22 -20.98 9.84
C SER A 31 7.26 -19.93 9.48
N SER A 32 6.79 -18.73 9.09
CA SER A 32 7.68 -17.59 8.82
C SER A 32 7.08 -16.30 9.39
N ARG A 33 7.95 -15.39 9.81
CA ARG A 33 7.57 -14.05 10.30
C ARG A 33 8.35 -13.02 9.52
N GLU A 34 7.64 -12.02 9.00
CA GLU A 34 8.20 -10.96 8.17
C GLU A 34 7.75 -9.59 8.69
N PRO A 35 8.65 -8.59 8.72
CA PRO A 35 8.25 -7.20 8.87
C PRO A 35 7.23 -6.82 7.82
N SER A 36 6.17 -6.12 8.21
CA SER A 36 5.07 -5.78 7.33
C SER A 36 4.45 -4.43 7.68
N GLY A 37 3.54 -4.03 6.84
CA GLY A 37 2.86 -2.74 6.83
C GLY A 37 3.15 -2.04 5.51
N LYS A 38 2.12 -1.44 4.89
CA LYS A 38 2.19 -0.96 3.50
C LYS A 38 3.45 -0.13 3.22
N GLY A 39 3.79 0.86 4.04
CA GLY A 39 4.98 1.69 3.81
C GLY A 39 6.30 0.92 3.99
N VAL A 40 6.36 -0.02 4.95
CA VAL A 40 7.52 -0.91 5.12
C VAL A 40 7.68 -1.80 3.88
N ASN A 41 6.59 -2.37 3.36
CA ASN A 41 6.61 -3.19 2.15
C ASN A 41 7.10 -2.38 0.93
N VAL A 42 6.63 -1.14 0.80
CA VAL A 42 7.10 -0.21 -0.25
C VAL A 42 8.59 0.07 -0.12
N SER A 43 9.07 0.44 1.09
CA SER A 43 10.50 0.68 1.30
C SER A 43 11.33 -0.57 1.07
N TRP A 44 10.83 -1.74 1.44
CA TRP A 44 11.53 -3.00 1.19
C TRP A 44 11.71 -3.29 -0.28
N ALA A 45 10.64 -3.13 -1.08
CA ALA A 45 10.69 -3.31 -2.52
C ALA A 45 11.66 -2.31 -3.19
N LEU A 46 11.60 -1.03 -2.80
CA LEU A 46 12.53 0.02 -3.28
C LEU A 46 13.99 -0.31 -2.92
N HIS A 47 14.26 -0.67 -1.66
CA HIS A 47 15.59 -1.01 -1.18
C HIS A 47 16.21 -2.17 -1.98
N ARG A 48 15.44 -3.23 -2.20
CA ARG A 48 15.88 -4.39 -3.00
C ARG A 48 16.18 -4.05 -4.46
N ALA A 49 15.53 -3.04 -4.99
CA ALA A 49 15.80 -2.51 -6.33
C ALA A 49 16.95 -1.49 -6.35
N GLY A 50 17.64 -1.26 -5.23
CA GLY A 50 18.74 -0.30 -5.14
C GLY A 50 18.29 1.16 -5.11
N VAL A 51 17.00 1.43 -4.89
CA VAL A 51 16.45 2.79 -4.80
C VAL A 51 16.60 3.31 -3.37
N PRO A 52 17.27 4.47 -3.16
CA PRO A 52 17.44 5.04 -1.84
C PRO A 52 16.11 5.33 -1.15
N THR A 53 15.87 4.67 -0.01
CA THR A 53 14.61 4.77 0.74
C THR A 53 14.86 4.74 2.24
N ARG A 54 13.92 5.30 3.02
CA ARG A 54 13.91 5.27 4.48
C ARG A 54 12.50 5.00 4.97
N ALA A 55 12.33 3.97 5.82
CA ALA A 55 11.05 3.64 6.44
C ALA A 55 10.90 4.31 7.81
N VAL A 56 9.76 4.96 8.08
CA VAL A 56 9.43 5.56 9.38
C VAL A 56 8.18 4.89 9.93
N PHE A 57 8.24 4.38 11.16
CA PHE A 57 7.12 3.68 11.78
C PHE A 57 7.22 3.65 13.30
N PRO A 58 6.07 3.53 14.01
CA PRO A 58 6.05 3.28 15.45
C PRO A 58 6.28 1.79 15.71
N ALA A 59 7.17 1.45 16.64
CA ALA A 59 7.40 0.08 17.07
C ALA A 59 7.96 0.03 18.49
N GLY A 60 7.90 -1.12 19.13
CA GLY A 60 8.46 -1.39 20.45
C GLY A 60 8.22 -2.85 20.84
N GLY A 61 8.59 -3.23 22.05
CA GLY A 61 8.48 -4.60 22.53
C GLY A 61 9.30 -5.61 21.72
N CYS A 62 9.09 -6.90 21.98
CA CYS A 62 9.85 -7.97 21.31
C CYS A 62 9.58 -8.03 19.80
N THR A 63 8.36 -7.76 19.35
CA THR A 63 8.02 -7.77 17.91
C THR A 63 8.59 -6.54 17.20
N GLY A 64 8.71 -5.40 17.88
CA GLY A 64 9.39 -4.22 17.36
C GLY A 64 10.90 -4.44 17.21
N GLU A 65 11.52 -5.10 18.17
CA GLU A 65 12.94 -5.48 18.11
C GLU A 65 13.19 -6.47 16.96
N LEU A 66 12.30 -7.48 16.79
CA LEU A 66 12.37 -8.39 15.65
C LEU A 66 12.30 -7.63 14.31
N MET A 67 11.36 -6.71 14.18
CA MET A 67 11.19 -5.90 12.98
C MET A 67 12.44 -5.05 12.69
N ALA A 68 12.93 -4.35 13.70
CA ALA A 68 14.15 -3.54 13.60
C ALA A 68 15.37 -4.38 13.21
N GLY A 69 15.53 -5.54 13.82
CA GLY A 69 16.64 -6.48 13.53
C GLY A 69 16.65 -6.93 12.08
N VAL A 70 15.50 -7.38 11.55
CA VAL A 70 15.39 -7.83 10.17
C VAL A 70 15.67 -6.70 9.17
N LEU A 71 15.12 -5.49 9.42
CA LEU A 71 15.37 -4.33 8.55
C LEU A 71 16.84 -3.88 8.59
N SER A 72 17.47 -3.89 9.78
CA SER A 72 18.89 -3.56 9.95
C SER A 72 19.81 -4.58 9.28
N GLU A 73 19.52 -5.87 9.43
CA GLU A 73 20.28 -6.95 8.79
C GLU A 73 20.22 -6.86 7.26
N ALA A 74 19.07 -6.46 6.72
CA ALA A 74 18.91 -6.19 5.30
C ALA A 74 19.57 -4.89 4.83
N GLY A 75 20.02 -4.00 5.74
CA GLY A 75 20.57 -2.69 5.42
C GLY A 75 19.53 -1.65 5.00
N LEU A 76 18.23 -1.89 5.28
CA LEU A 76 17.18 -0.94 5.00
C LEU A 76 17.18 0.19 6.04
N GLU A 77 17.39 1.42 5.57
CA GLU A 77 17.40 2.59 6.46
C GLU A 77 16.02 2.82 7.06
N HIS A 78 15.96 2.97 8.39
CA HIS A 78 14.68 3.16 9.07
C HIS A 78 14.80 4.05 10.32
N VAL A 79 13.66 4.64 10.68
CA VAL A 79 13.48 5.45 11.89
C VAL A 79 12.31 4.87 12.68
N ILE A 80 12.58 4.47 13.91
CA ILE A 80 11.58 3.91 14.82
C ILE A 80 11.17 4.96 15.84
N VAL A 81 9.87 5.13 15.99
CA VAL A 81 9.30 5.84 17.14
C VAL A 81 8.93 4.80 18.19
N ASP A 82 9.73 4.72 19.25
CA ASP A 82 9.50 3.74 20.31
C ASP A 82 8.15 3.97 21.00
N THR A 83 7.36 2.90 21.04
CA THR A 83 6.05 2.87 21.69
C THR A 83 6.07 2.13 23.01
N GLY A 84 7.16 1.43 23.33
CA GLY A 84 7.28 0.53 24.48
C GLY A 84 6.33 -0.67 24.42
N ARG A 85 5.68 -0.93 23.27
CA ARG A 85 4.67 -1.99 23.11
C ARG A 85 4.92 -2.75 21.83
N ASP A 86 4.51 -4.01 21.84
CA ASP A 86 4.60 -4.89 20.68
C ASP A 86 3.89 -4.33 19.45
N VAL A 87 4.50 -4.52 18.30
CA VAL A 87 3.86 -4.34 16.99
C VAL A 87 2.84 -5.45 16.83
N ARG A 88 1.68 -5.13 16.27
CA ARG A 88 0.63 -6.11 16.00
C ARG A 88 1.12 -7.24 15.10
N THR A 89 0.52 -8.42 15.25
CA THR A 89 0.83 -9.58 14.41
C THR A 89 -0.41 -9.99 13.61
N ASN A 90 -0.28 -9.99 12.28
CA ASN A 90 -1.29 -10.57 11.40
C ASN A 90 -0.91 -12.02 11.13
N ILE A 91 -1.85 -12.94 11.29
CA ILE A 91 -1.61 -14.37 11.05
C ILE A 91 -2.28 -14.76 9.74
N THR A 92 -1.53 -15.40 8.85
CA THR A 92 -2.05 -16.08 7.67
C THR A 92 -1.87 -17.58 7.85
N LEU A 93 -2.98 -18.31 8.00
CA LEU A 93 -3.00 -19.76 8.05
C LEU A 93 -3.26 -20.29 6.64
N ILE A 94 -2.34 -21.08 6.12
CA ILE A 94 -2.41 -21.70 4.79
C ILE A 94 -2.61 -23.20 4.96
N SER A 95 -3.68 -23.72 4.36
CA SER A 95 -3.94 -25.14 4.18
C SER A 95 -4.23 -25.45 2.70
N PRO A 96 -4.17 -26.70 2.23
CA PRO A 96 -4.43 -27.04 0.83
C PRO A 96 -5.77 -26.46 0.33
N GLY A 97 -5.72 -25.60 -0.68
CA GLY A 97 -6.89 -24.97 -1.29
C GLY A 97 -7.56 -23.85 -0.49
N CYS A 98 -7.01 -23.45 0.68
CA CYS A 98 -7.61 -22.42 1.52
C CYS A 98 -6.56 -21.57 2.24
N SER A 99 -6.83 -20.28 2.40
CA SER A 99 -6.08 -19.40 3.30
C SER A 99 -7.02 -18.62 4.20
N THR A 100 -6.69 -18.55 5.49
CA THR A 100 -7.45 -17.80 6.49
C THR A 100 -6.56 -16.72 7.10
N LYS A 101 -7.07 -15.48 7.18
CA LYS A 101 -6.34 -14.35 7.75
C LYS A 101 -6.97 -13.90 9.07
N LEU A 102 -6.12 -13.69 10.07
CA LEU A 102 -6.47 -13.11 11.36
C LEU A 102 -5.64 -11.84 11.53
N ASN A 103 -6.27 -10.70 11.33
CA ASN A 103 -5.60 -9.40 11.43
C ASN A 103 -5.84 -8.80 12.81
N ASP A 104 -4.75 -8.54 13.53
CA ASP A 104 -4.79 -7.83 14.81
C ASP A 104 -5.07 -6.32 14.57
N ARG A 105 -5.86 -5.74 15.45
CA ARG A 105 -6.17 -4.30 15.43
C ARG A 105 -4.97 -3.43 15.81
N GLY A 106 -4.01 -3.99 16.53
CA GLY A 106 -2.85 -3.29 17.05
C GLY A 106 -3.17 -2.39 18.24
N THR A 107 -2.13 -1.80 18.79
CA THR A 107 -2.19 -0.92 19.94
C THR A 107 -2.41 0.53 19.53
N ALA A 108 -3.25 1.25 20.30
CA ALA A 108 -3.42 2.68 20.10
C ALA A 108 -2.13 3.44 20.45
N LEU A 109 -1.81 4.46 19.67
CA LEU A 109 -0.76 5.42 20.00
C LEU A 109 -1.32 6.50 20.93
N SER A 110 -0.53 6.90 21.92
CA SER A 110 -0.83 8.08 22.74
C SER A 110 -0.68 9.37 21.89
N GLU A 111 -1.20 10.49 22.41
CA GLU A 111 -1.00 11.79 21.77
C GLU A 111 0.49 12.15 21.66
N GLU A 112 1.28 11.84 22.68
CA GLU A 112 2.72 12.04 22.69
C GLU A 112 3.41 11.19 21.61
N GLN A 113 3.09 9.88 21.52
CA GLN A 113 3.62 8.98 20.50
C GLN A 113 3.23 9.44 19.10
N THR A 114 2.00 9.91 18.93
CA THR A 114 1.52 10.49 17.67
C THR A 114 2.28 11.76 17.30
N SER A 115 2.61 12.63 18.27
CA SER A 115 3.45 13.82 18.06
C SER A 115 4.87 13.43 17.66
N ARG A 116 5.49 12.49 18.39
CA ARG A 116 6.82 11.99 18.08
C ARG A 116 6.89 11.35 16.68
N LEU A 117 5.84 10.62 16.27
CA LEU A 117 5.76 10.05 14.91
C LEU A 117 5.71 11.16 13.84
N ARG A 118 4.97 12.23 14.11
CA ARG A 118 4.93 13.40 13.23
C ARG A 118 6.29 14.09 13.13
N GLU A 119 6.97 14.28 14.24
CA GLU A 119 8.31 14.88 14.27
C GLU A 119 9.34 14.01 13.56
N ALA A 120 9.28 12.70 13.77
CA ALA A 120 10.17 11.73 13.13
C ALA A 120 10.04 11.75 11.60
N ILE A 121 8.80 11.78 11.05
CA ILE A 121 8.61 11.81 9.59
C ILE A 121 9.04 13.15 9.00
N ILE A 122 8.79 14.28 9.68
CA ILE A 122 9.26 15.59 9.25
C ILE A 122 10.79 15.62 9.22
N GLY A 123 11.46 15.14 10.27
CA GLY A 123 12.91 15.04 10.29
C GLY A 123 13.47 14.13 9.21
N ALA A 124 12.84 12.96 9.00
CA ALA A 124 13.24 12.00 7.97
C ALA A 124 13.03 12.53 6.55
N SER A 125 12.08 13.45 6.33
CA SER A 125 11.75 14.01 5.02
C SER A 125 12.71 15.08 4.54
N VAL A 126 13.64 15.55 5.37
CA VAL A 126 14.64 16.53 4.96
C VAL A 126 15.52 15.96 3.85
N GLY A 127 15.51 16.61 2.68
CA GLY A 127 16.20 16.14 1.48
C GLY A 127 15.54 14.96 0.76
N ALA A 128 14.34 14.56 1.18
CA ALA A 128 13.55 13.60 0.43
C ALA A 128 12.93 14.22 -0.84
N SER A 129 12.81 13.44 -1.89
CA SER A 129 12.07 13.84 -3.09
C SER A 129 10.57 13.67 -2.91
N VAL A 130 10.16 12.65 -2.16
CA VAL A 130 8.76 12.31 -1.92
C VAL A 130 8.59 11.58 -0.59
N VAL A 131 7.46 11.82 0.07
CA VAL A 131 7.00 11.08 1.25
C VAL A 131 5.74 10.30 0.92
N LEU A 132 5.74 9.00 1.18
CA LEU A 132 4.60 8.10 0.99
C LEU A 132 3.99 7.77 2.36
N ILE A 133 2.75 8.16 2.60
CA ILE A 133 1.96 7.84 3.81
C ILE A 133 1.10 6.63 3.48
N CYS A 134 1.44 5.46 4.03
CA CYS A 134 0.88 4.19 3.60
C CYS A 134 0.30 3.37 4.76
N GLY A 135 -0.87 2.80 4.54
CA GLY A 135 -1.50 1.85 5.44
C GLY A 135 -2.56 2.47 6.36
N SER A 136 -3.15 1.62 7.20
CA SER A 136 -4.19 2.02 8.14
C SER A 136 -3.62 2.92 9.25
N LEU A 137 -4.49 3.69 9.86
CA LEU A 137 -4.16 4.41 11.09
C LEU A 137 -4.20 3.47 12.30
N PRO A 138 -3.34 3.69 13.31
CA PRO A 138 -3.44 2.97 14.56
C PRO A 138 -4.76 3.31 15.27
N ALA A 139 -5.23 2.40 16.11
CA ALA A 139 -6.43 2.64 16.91
C ALA A 139 -6.31 3.95 17.72
N GLY A 140 -7.38 4.71 17.79
CA GLY A 140 -7.41 6.01 18.50
C GLY A 140 -6.71 7.17 17.82
N ALA A 141 -6.03 6.96 16.69
CA ALA A 141 -5.44 8.07 15.95
C ALA A 141 -6.54 9.00 15.41
N PRO A 142 -6.34 10.33 15.48
CA PRO A 142 -7.31 11.27 14.94
C PRO A 142 -7.51 11.05 13.44
N VAL A 143 -8.75 10.96 12.97
CA VAL A 143 -9.07 10.80 11.54
C VAL A 143 -8.44 11.87 10.63
N LYS A 144 -8.14 13.05 11.21
CA LYS A 144 -7.46 14.16 10.55
C LYS A 144 -5.93 14.01 10.50
N PHE A 145 -5.37 12.95 11.06
CA PHE A 145 -3.92 12.73 11.15
C PHE A 145 -3.25 12.84 9.78
N VAL A 146 -3.72 12.05 8.79
CA VAL A 146 -3.15 12.03 7.42
C VAL A 146 -3.25 13.41 6.78
N ARG A 147 -4.42 14.05 6.82
CA ARG A 147 -4.61 15.41 6.28
C ARG A 147 -3.62 16.41 6.87
N ASN A 148 -3.43 16.38 8.19
CA ASN A 148 -2.53 17.31 8.86
C ASN A 148 -1.07 17.02 8.48
N MET A 149 -0.71 15.74 8.32
CA MET A 149 0.61 15.30 7.88
C MET A 149 0.89 15.80 6.45
N VAL A 150 -0.05 15.58 5.51
CA VAL A 150 0.07 16.07 4.13
C VAL A 150 0.30 17.57 4.12
N ARG A 151 -0.49 18.35 4.87
CA ARG A 151 -0.32 19.81 4.95
C ARG A 151 1.07 20.23 5.44
N THR A 152 1.56 19.58 6.48
CA THR A 152 2.87 19.91 7.06
C THR A 152 4.00 19.60 6.08
N LEU A 153 3.98 18.41 5.47
CA LEU A 153 5.00 17.98 4.51
C LEU A 153 4.98 18.82 3.23
N LYS A 154 3.78 19.12 2.70
CA LYS A 154 3.64 20.03 1.55
C LYS A 154 4.17 21.43 1.84
N ALA A 155 3.96 21.96 3.05
CA ALA A 155 4.52 23.25 3.46
C ALA A 155 6.06 23.24 3.51
N SER A 156 6.70 22.08 3.65
CA SER A 156 8.16 21.90 3.57
C SER A 156 8.67 21.70 2.13
N GLY A 157 7.78 21.74 1.13
CA GLY A 157 8.15 21.64 -0.29
C GLY A 157 8.43 20.22 -0.78
N VAL A 158 8.03 19.18 -0.03
CA VAL A 158 8.19 17.79 -0.42
C VAL A 158 6.90 17.25 -1.04
N ASP A 159 7.01 16.44 -2.08
CA ASP A 159 5.87 15.75 -2.67
C ASP A 159 5.30 14.69 -1.70
N VAL A 160 3.97 14.59 -1.64
CA VAL A 160 3.28 13.69 -0.71
C VAL A 160 2.32 12.77 -1.43
N VAL A 161 2.52 11.48 -1.22
CA VAL A 161 1.67 10.42 -1.73
C VAL A 161 0.88 9.79 -0.58
N VAL A 162 -0.38 9.46 -0.83
CA VAL A 162 -1.26 8.88 0.18
C VAL A 162 -1.84 7.54 -0.31
N ASP A 163 -1.53 6.47 0.41
CA ASP A 163 -2.11 5.13 0.24
C ASP A 163 -2.77 4.69 1.56
N VAL A 164 -3.89 5.30 1.87
CA VAL A 164 -4.73 4.98 3.02
C VAL A 164 -6.17 4.80 2.57
N SER A 165 -7.03 4.19 3.39
CA SER A 165 -8.43 3.92 3.04
C SER A 165 -9.42 4.73 3.88
N GLY A 166 -10.68 4.77 3.42
CA GLY A 166 -11.83 5.29 4.15
C GLY A 166 -11.78 6.79 4.44
N GLN A 167 -12.35 7.19 5.56
CA GLN A 167 -12.44 8.60 5.94
C GLN A 167 -11.08 9.35 5.98
N PRO A 168 -9.96 8.77 6.44
CA PRO A 168 -8.64 9.41 6.35
C PRO A 168 -8.24 9.82 4.94
N LEU A 169 -8.52 8.98 3.92
CA LEU A 169 -8.26 9.29 2.51
C LEU A 169 -9.13 10.48 2.05
N ALA A 170 -10.44 10.42 2.32
CA ALA A 170 -11.35 11.50 1.93
C ALA A 170 -10.94 12.86 2.53
N LEU A 171 -10.50 12.87 3.79
CA LEU A 171 -10.02 14.08 4.45
C LEU A 171 -8.66 14.55 3.93
N ALA A 172 -7.80 13.64 3.47
CA ALA A 172 -6.48 13.98 2.96
C ALA A 172 -6.55 14.81 1.67
N LEU A 173 -7.58 14.63 0.84
CA LEU A 173 -7.77 15.38 -0.41
C LEU A 173 -7.81 16.91 -0.18
N ALA A 174 -8.38 17.37 0.95
CA ALA A 174 -8.39 18.79 1.31
C ALA A 174 -7.00 19.38 1.58
N ALA A 175 -5.98 18.54 1.73
CA ALA A 175 -4.58 18.95 1.88
C ALA A 175 -3.77 18.85 0.58
N ARG A 176 -4.40 18.44 -0.52
CA ARG A 176 -3.87 18.35 -1.88
C ARG A 176 -2.60 17.47 -1.98
N PRO A 177 -2.71 16.16 -1.70
CA PRO A 177 -1.61 15.23 -1.97
C PRO A 177 -1.28 15.20 -3.46
N ASP A 178 -0.01 14.98 -3.81
CA ASP A 178 0.44 14.93 -5.21
C ASP A 178 -0.06 13.69 -5.93
N LEU A 179 -0.20 12.58 -5.19
CA LEU A 179 -0.77 11.34 -5.70
C LEU A 179 -1.53 10.61 -4.60
N ILE A 180 -2.64 9.98 -4.97
CA ILE A 180 -3.30 8.96 -4.14
C ILE A 180 -3.31 7.61 -4.85
N LYS A 181 -3.26 6.50 -4.08
CA LYS A 181 -3.32 5.16 -4.65
C LYS A 181 -4.50 4.35 -4.08
N PRO A 182 -5.73 4.58 -4.50
CA PRO A 182 -6.85 3.74 -4.13
C PRO A 182 -6.91 2.45 -4.96
N ASN A 183 -7.52 1.39 -4.41
CA ASN A 183 -8.08 0.31 -5.22
C ASN A 183 -9.50 0.68 -5.70
N VAL A 184 -10.12 -0.20 -6.52
CA VAL A 184 -11.47 0.02 -7.06
C VAL A 184 -12.51 0.26 -5.96
N HIS A 185 -12.44 -0.52 -4.86
CA HIS A 185 -13.39 -0.40 -3.74
C HIS A 185 -13.18 0.90 -2.95
N GLU A 186 -11.93 1.26 -2.67
CA GLU A 186 -11.59 2.51 -1.98
C GLU A 186 -11.98 3.73 -2.81
N LEU A 187 -11.81 3.66 -4.13
CA LEU A 187 -12.22 4.74 -5.05
C LEU A 187 -13.75 4.84 -5.16
N ALA A 188 -14.45 3.71 -5.17
CA ALA A 188 -15.91 3.66 -5.13
C ALA A 188 -16.46 4.27 -3.83
N GLU A 189 -15.89 3.89 -2.67
CA GLU A 189 -16.23 4.48 -1.37
C GLU A 189 -15.98 5.99 -1.35
N LEU A 190 -14.80 6.42 -1.84
CA LEU A 190 -14.39 7.82 -1.87
C LEU A 190 -15.37 8.69 -2.68
N THR A 191 -15.88 8.16 -3.79
CA THR A 191 -16.76 8.91 -4.72
C THR A 191 -18.24 8.66 -4.50
N GLY A 192 -18.62 7.64 -3.73
CA GLY A 192 -20.00 7.23 -3.53
C GLY A 192 -20.63 6.59 -4.77
N ARG A 193 -19.84 5.98 -5.66
CA ARG A 193 -20.26 5.40 -6.93
C ARG A 193 -19.94 3.92 -7.01
N GLN A 194 -20.74 3.17 -7.74
CA GLN A 194 -20.37 1.83 -8.20
C GLN A 194 -19.46 1.96 -9.42
N LEU A 195 -18.43 1.13 -9.47
CA LEU A 195 -17.44 1.12 -10.55
C LEU A 195 -17.39 -0.29 -11.14
N ALA A 196 -17.85 -0.44 -12.36
CA ALA A 196 -17.91 -1.71 -13.08
C ALA A 196 -17.10 -1.70 -14.38
N THR A 197 -16.71 -0.52 -14.87
CA THR A 197 -15.94 -0.36 -16.10
C THR A 197 -14.69 0.50 -15.88
N LEU A 198 -13.72 0.39 -16.79
CA LEU A 198 -12.53 1.24 -16.78
C LEU A 198 -12.86 2.74 -16.89
N GLY A 199 -13.89 3.08 -17.69
CA GLY A 199 -14.36 4.46 -17.83
C GLY A 199 -14.98 5.02 -16.56
N GLU A 200 -15.71 4.21 -15.80
CA GLU A 200 -16.25 4.62 -14.50
C GLU A 200 -15.12 4.83 -13.48
N VAL A 201 -14.08 3.99 -13.49
CA VAL A 201 -12.86 4.20 -12.67
C VAL A 201 -12.16 5.49 -13.05
N ALA A 202 -11.96 5.75 -14.35
CA ALA A 202 -11.33 6.97 -14.83
C ALA A 202 -12.12 8.23 -14.41
N ASN A 203 -13.44 8.18 -14.53
CA ASN A 203 -14.33 9.28 -14.11
C ASN A 203 -14.27 9.51 -12.58
N ALA A 204 -14.25 8.43 -11.78
CA ALA A 204 -14.12 8.51 -10.33
C ALA A 204 -12.73 9.06 -9.93
N ALA A 205 -11.67 8.65 -10.62
CA ALA A 205 -10.33 9.18 -10.43
C ALA A 205 -10.25 10.69 -10.75
N GLN A 206 -10.87 11.14 -11.85
CA GLN A 206 -10.99 12.57 -12.16
C GLN A 206 -11.78 13.34 -11.12
N GLU A 207 -12.82 12.74 -10.54
CA GLU A 207 -13.56 13.35 -9.43
C GLU A 207 -12.67 13.49 -8.18
N ALA A 208 -11.87 12.47 -7.83
CA ALA A 208 -10.91 12.55 -6.72
C ALA A 208 -9.86 13.65 -6.96
N ARG A 209 -9.40 13.83 -8.21
CA ARG A 209 -8.51 14.94 -8.58
C ARG A 209 -9.18 16.30 -8.38
N LYS A 210 -10.41 16.48 -8.81
CA LYS A 210 -11.19 17.72 -8.57
C LYS A 210 -11.36 18.00 -7.08
N ARG A 211 -11.39 16.98 -6.23
CA ARG A 211 -11.45 17.11 -4.76
C ARG A 211 -10.09 17.42 -4.13
N GLY A 212 -8.99 17.34 -4.90
CA GLY A 212 -7.65 17.78 -4.45
C GLY A 212 -6.48 16.87 -4.70
N ALA A 213 -6.66 15.63 -5.19
CA ALA A 213 -5.54 14.79 -5.58
C ALA A 213 -4.86 15.35 -6.84
N GLY A 214 -3.53 15.45 -6.86
CA GLY A 214 -2.77 15.81 -8.06
C GLY A 214 -2.89 14.73 -9.14
N ALA A 215 -2.64 13.48 -8.77
CA ALA A 215 -2.80 12.31 -9.62
C ALA A 215 -3.49 11.17 -8.84
N VAL A 216 -4.04 10.19 -9.57
CA VAL A 216 -4.64 8.98 -9.02
C VAL A 216 -4.02 7.77 -9.70
N LEU A 217 -3.39 6.88 -8.95
CA LEU A 217 -2.92 5.57 -9.37
C LEU A 217 -3.90 4.52 -8.84
N ALA A 218 -4.91 4.15 -9.62
CA ALA A 218 -5.91 3.17 -9.21
C ALA A 218 -5.43 1.74 -9.49
N SER A 219 -5.39 0.88 -8.47
CA SER A 219 -5.14 -0.56 -8.65
C SER A 219 -6.45 -1.29 -8.92
N LEU A 220 -6.47 -2.14 -9.96
CA LEU A 220 -7.66 -2.80 -10.50
C LEU A 220 -7.63 -4.32 -10.32
N GLY A 221 -6.82 -4.83 -9.40
CA GLY A 221 -6.67 -6.28 -9.21
C GLY A 221 -6.13 -6.96 -10.47
N ALA A 222 -6.84 -7.98 -10.96
CA ALA A 222 -6.48 -8.72 -12.15
C ALA A 222 -6.54 -7.88 -13.44
N ASP A 223 -7.32 -6.78 -13.44
CA ASP A 223 -7.45 -5.88 -14.59
C ASP A 223 -6.27 -4.90 -14.74
N GLY A 224 -5.33 -4.88 -13.79
CA GLY A 224 -4.12 -4.05 -13.91
C GLY A 224 -4.16 -2.76 -13.08
N ALA A 225 -3.81 -1.62 -13.69
CA ALA A 225 -3.78 -0.32 -13.04
C ALA A 225 -4.11 0.83 -13.99
N LEU A 226 -4.68 1.90 -13.44
CA LEU A 226 -5.01 3.12 -14.17
C LEU A 226 -4.34 4.32 -13.48
N LEU A 227 -3.56 5.08 -14.24
CA LEU A 227 -3.04 6.38 -13.83
C LEU A 227 -3.89 7.48 -14.44
N VAL A 228 -4.37 8.41 -13.63
CA VAL A 228 -5.11 9.59 -14.08
C VAL A 228 -4.45 10.84 -13.53
N ASP A 229 -3.94 11.70 -14.41
CA ASP A 229 -3.23 12.93 -14.09
C ASP A 229 -3.64 14.07 -15.04
N ASP A 230 -2.83 15.13 -15.14
CA ASP A 230 -3.09 16.28 -16.01
C ASP A 230 -2.99 15.94 -17.51
N GLU A 231 -2.23 14.90 -17.88
CA GLU A 231 -2.07 14.45 -19.25
C GLU A 231 -3.17 13.48 -19.71
N GLY A 232 -4.03 13.02 -18.78
CA GLY A 232 -5.16 12.15 -19.10
C GLY A 232 -5.12 10.80 -18.35
N ALA A 233 -5.75 9.78 -18.94
CA ALA A 233 -5.85 8.44 -18.37
C ALA A 233 -4.95 7.45 -19.11
N LEU A 234 -3.98 6.87 -18.40
CA LEU A 234 -3.06 5.85 -18.88
C LEU A 234 -3.39 4.52 -18.21
N TYR A 235 -3.62 3.48 -19.00
CA TYR A 235 -3.97 2.15 -18.54
C TYR A 235 -2.83 1.17 -18.74
N ALA A 236 -2.56 0.36 -17.73
CA ALA A 236 -1.60 -0.73 -17.80
C ALA A 236 -2.20 -2.06 -17.38
N ARG A 237 -1.89 -3.10 -18.12
CA ARG A 237 -2.28 -4.47 -17.80
C ARG A 237 -1.12 -5.44 -17.99
N ALA A 238 -1.19 -6.55 -17.29
CA ALA A 238 -0.31 -7.69 -17.48
C ALA A 238 -1.10 -8.91 -17.96
N THR A 239 -0.51 -9.73 -18.83
CA THR A 239 -1.11 -10.96 -19.36
C THR A 239 -0.31 -12.17 -18.93
N ASP A 240 -0.99 -13.29 -18.73
CA ASP A 240 -0.37 -14.60 -18.42
C ASP A 240 0.57 -14.59 -17.18
N ILE A 241 0.19 -13.81 -16.16
CA ILE A 241 0.97 -13.77 -14.91
C ILE A 241 0.60 -14.98 -14.04
N PRO A 242 1.59 -15.78 -13.59
CA PRO A 242 1.34 -16.82 -12.62
C PRO A 242 0.77 -16.24 -11.33
N PHE A 243 -0.43 -16.66 -10.95
CA PHE A 243 -1.05 -16.22 -9.71
C PHE A 243 -0.67 -17.15 -8.55
N VAL A 244 0.02 -16.59 -7.56
CA VAL A 244 0.40 -17.29 -6.33
C VAL A 244 -0.21 -16.61 -5.10
N ASN A 245 -0.10 -15.28 -5.00
CA ASN A 245 -0.57 -14.52 -3.86
C ASN A 245 -0.83 -13.05 -4.27
N SER A 246 -1.89 -12.44 -3.79
CA SER A 246 -2.19 -11.01 -4.07
C SER A 246 -1.72 -10.06 -2.97
N VAL A 247 -1.21 -10.58 -1.84
CA VAL A 247 -0.78 -9.74 -0.71
C VAL A 247 0.46 -8.93 -1.10
N GLY A 248 0.42 -7.63 -0.82
CA GLY A 248 1.52 -6.73 -1.14
C GLY A 248 1.60 -6.27 -2.60
N ALA A 249 0.74 -6.78 -3.52
CA ALA A 249 0.75 -6.35 -4.92
C ALA A 249 0.48 -4.84 -5.08
N GLY A 250 -0.43 -4.28 -4.29
CA GLY A 250 -0.70 -2.84 -4.28
C GLY A 250 0.46 -2.00 -3.74
N ASP A 251 1.22 -2.54 -2.77
CA ASP A 251 2.43 -1.90 -2.23
C ASP A 251 3.57 -1.98 -3.27
N ALA A 252 3.69 -3.12 -3.96
CA ALA A 252 4.62 -3.32 -5.06
C ALA A 252 4.32 -2.40 -6.26
N LEU A 253 3.04 -2.21 -6.61
CA LEU A 253 2.60 -1.25 -7.62
C LEU A 253 3.09 0.16 -7.27
N LEU A 254 2.87 0.59 -6.03
CA LEU A 254 3.30 1.91 -5.57
C LEU A 254 4.82 2.04 -5.55
N ALA A 255 5.52 1.02 -5.05
CA ALA A 255 6.97 1.00 -5.03
C ALA A 255 7.55 1.09 -6.45
N GLY A 256 7.05 0.31 -7.39
CA GLY A 256 7.49 0.32 -8.79
C GLY A 256 7.21 1.65 -9.49
N PHE A 257 6.10 2.33 -9.17
CA PHE A 257 5.79 3.65 -9.72
C PHE A 257 6.83 4.72 -9.33
N PHE A 258 7.45 4.59 -8.19
CA PHE A 258 8.52 5.48 -7.72
C PHE A 258 9.93 4.89 -7.88
N GLY A 259 10.02 3.58 -8.12
CA GLY A 259 11.29 2.85 -8.21
C GLY A 259 11.96 2.89 -9.58
N GLY A 260 11.24 3.23 -10.65
CA GLY A 260 11.80 3.23 -11.98
C GLY A 260 11.03 4.08 -12.98
N GLY A 261 11.66 4.31 -14.16
CA GLY A 261 11.10 5.11 -15.24
C GLY A 261 11.19 6.63 -15.02
N GLN A 262 11.30 7.36 -16.10
CA GLN A 262 11.32 8.83 -16.10
C GLN A 262 10.02 9.41 -16.65
N THR A 263 9.43 8.74 -17.64
CA THR A 263 8.13 9.10 -18.20
C THR A 263 7.00 8.44 -17.41
N ARG A 264 5.78 8.94 -17.56
CA ARG A 264 4.58 8.36 -16.93
C ARG A 264 4.34 6.91 -17.37
N ASP A 265 4.59 6.62 -18.66
CA ASP A 265 4.45 5.28 -19.25
C ASP A 265 5.45 4.29 -18.64
N GLU A 266 6.72 4.68 -18.56
CA GLU A 266 7.78 3.87 -17.95
C GLU A 266 7.51 3.62 -16.47
N ARG A 267 7.06 4.64 -15.73
CA ARG A 267 6.70 4.50 -14.32
C ARG A 267 5.54 3.56 -14.13
N LEU A 268 4.50 3.65 -14.96
CA LEU A 268 3.35 2.76 -14.86
C LEU A 268 3.70 1.33 -15.32
N ALA A 269 4.56 1.16 -16.33
CA ALA A 269 5.07 -0.15 -16.74
C ALA A 269 5.89 -0.80 -15.61
N THR A 270 6.80 -0.06 -14.98
CA THR A 270 7.58 -0.55 -13.84
C THR A 270 6.69 -0.89 -12.65
N ALA A 271 5.68 -0.07 -12.36
CA ALA A 271 4.67 -0.34 -11.34
C ALA A 271 3.97 -1.69 -11.58
N MET A 272 3.51 -1.93 -12.81
CA MET A 272 2.87 -3.18 -13.20
C MET A 272 3.81 -4.39 -13.15
N LEU A 273 5.07 -4.22 -13.56
CA LEU A 273 6.08 -5.27 -13.47
C LEU A 273 6.31 -5.71 -12.03
N TRP A 274 6.46 -4.74 -11.10
CA TRP A 274 6.68 -5.07 -9.69
C TRP A 274 5.43 -5.67 -9.05
N ALA A 275 4.23 -5.15 -9.36
CA ALA A 275 2.98 -5.75 -8.90
C ALA A 275 2.81 -7.19 -9.40
N SER A 276 3.10 -7.45 -10.69
CA SER A 276 3.05 -8.78 -11.28
C SER A 276 4.09 -9.72 -10.67
N SER A 277 5.28 -9.22 -10.36
CA SER A 277 6.34 -9.97 -9.67
C SER A 277 5.89 -10.38 -8.26
N ALA A 278 5.23 -9.49 -7.53
CA ALA A 278 4.68 -9.77 -6.20
C ALA A 278 3.57 -10.82 -6.27
N VAL A 279 2.64 -10.70 -7.23
CA VAL A 279 1.56 -11.68 -7.44
C VAL A 279 2.09 -13.08 -7.77
N ALA A 280 3.20 -13.16 -8.49
CA ALA A 280 3.86 -14.42 -8.85
C ALA A 280 4.73 -15.02 -7.72
N HIS A 281 4.75 -14.41 -6.53
CA HIS A 281 5.59 -14.84 -5.40
C HIS A 281 4.75 -15.21 -4.16
N LYS A 282 5.30 -16.08 -3.29
CA LYS A 282 4.59 -16.57 -2.09
C LYS A 282 4.52 -15.55 -0.95
N THR A 283 5.53 -14.69 -0.82
CA THR A 283 5.69 -13.76 0.29
C THR A 283 5.67 -12.32 -0.20
N THR A 284 5.53 -11.37 0.73
CA THR A 284 5.58 -9.93 0.42
C THR A 284 6.99 -9.46 0.04
N LEU A 285 8.01 -10.24 0.34
CA LEU A 285 9.41 -9.98 0.00
C LEU A 285 9.77 -10.70 -1.32
N PHE A 286 9.34 -10.16 -2.43
CA PHE A 286 9.49 -10.75 -3.75
C PHE A 286 10.74 -10.25 -4.50
N PRO A 287 11.34 -11.07 -5.39
CA PRO A 287 12.30 -10.61 -6.39
C PRO A 287 11.57 -9.99 -7.59
N ILE A 288 12.14 -8.94 -8.19
CA ILE A 288 11.62 -8.41 -9.44
C ILE A 288 11.87 -9.42 -10.56
N ARG A 289 10.81 -9.78 -11.27
CA ARG A 289 10.77 -10.75 -12.36
C ARG A 289 10.88 -10.05 -13.72
N GLU A 290 12.10 -9.73 -14.15
CA GLU A 290 12.34 -9.08 -15.44
C GLU A 290 11.82 -9.89 -16.64
N ASP A 291 11.70 -11.21 -16.51
CA ASP A 291 11.11 -12.09 -17.52
C ASP A 291 9.62 -11.80 -17.77
N LEU A 292 8.95 -11.08 -16.87
CA LEU A 292 7.56 -10.65 -17.04
C LEU A 292 7.41 -9.32 -17.77
N ALA A 293 8.50 -8.57 -18.02
CA ALA A 293 8.42 -7.24 -18.62
C ALA A 293 7.72 -7.25 -20.00
N GLY A 294 7.99 -8.25 -20.82
CA GLY A 294 7.34 -8.43 -22.13
C GLY A 294 5.84 -8.73 -22.08
N ARG A 295 5.28 -8.97 -20.90
CA ARG A 295 3.86 -9.23 -20.67
C ARG A 295 3.10 -7.99 -20.21
N ILE A 296 3.79 -6.88 -19.98
CA ILE A 296 3.20 -5.61 -19.56
C ILE A 296 2.90 -4.75 -20.77
N VAL A 297 1.67 -4.26 -20.87
CA VAL A 297 1.26 -3.33 -21.93
C VAL A 297 0.72 -2.06 -21.25
N VAL A 298 1.22 -0.91 -21.70
CA VAL A 298 0.79 0.42 -21.26
C VAL A 298 0.28 1.19 -22.48
N HIS A 299 -0.89 1.80 -22.36
CA HIS A 299 -1.47 2.62 -23.41
C HIS A 299 -2.49 3.62 -22.82
N GLU A 300 -2.81 4.65 -23.56
CA GLU A 300 -3.90 5.53 -23.19
C GLU A 300 -5.22 4.74 -23.09
N LEU A 301 -6.13 5.17 -22.22
CA LEU A 301 -7.42 4.50 -22.06
C LEU A 301 -8.28 4.69 -23.31
N THR A 302 -8.34 3.66 -24.16
CA THR A 302 -9.11 3.64 -25.41
C THR A 302 -10.38 2.80 -25.34
N THR A 303 -10.57 1.99 -24.30
CA THR A 303 -11.69 1.07 -24.09
C THR A 303 -12.40 1.35 -22.76
N PRO A 304 -13.05 2.52 -22.61
CA PRO A 304 -13.69 2.88 -21.33
C PRO A 304 -14.85 1.95 -20.95
N GLU A 305 -15.47 1.28 -21.91
CA GLU A 305 -16.56 0.32 -21.71
C GLU A 305 -16.08 -1.06 -21.22
N GLN A 306 -14.77 -1.32 -21.19
CA GLN A 306 -14.24 -2.59 -20.69
C GLN A 306 -14.71 -2.84 -19.26
N LEU A 307 -15.39 -3.98 -19.05
CA LEU A 307 -15.84 -4.44 -17.73
C LEU A 307 -14.64 -4.87 -16.87
N LEU A 308 -14.72 -4.58 -15.59
CA LEU A 308 -13.77 -5.09 -14.59
C LEU A 308 -14.10 -6.53 -14.24
N ALA A 309 -13.07 -7.35 -14.05
CA ALA A 309 -13.20 -8.71 -13.53
C ALA A 309 -13.72 -8.72 -12.08
N GLU A 310 -13.30 -7.71 -11.29
CA GLU A 310 -13.72 -7.51 -9.91
C GLU A 310 -14.31 -6.08 -9.74
N PRO A 311 -15.58 -5.85 -10.12
CA PRO A 311 -16.22 -4.56 -9.94
C PRO A 311 -16.36 -4.21 -8.44
N SER A 312 -16.52 -2.92 -8.12
CA SER A 312 -16.79 -2.52 -6.75
C SER A 312 -18.08 -3.15 -6.24
N ALA A 313 -18.08 -3.62 -4.98
CA ALA A 313 -19.31 -4.09 -4.35
C ALA A 313 -20.39 -2.99 -4.36
N ALA A 314 -21.67 -3.41 -4.45
CA ALA A 314 -22.76 -2.49 -4.28
C ALA A 314 -22.61 -1.72 -2.96
N LEU A 315 -22.63 -0.40 -3.01
CA LEU A 315 -22.64 0.43 -1.81
C LEU A 315 -23.90 0.08 -1.02
N VAL A 316 -23.78 -0.73 0.02
CA VAL A 316 -24.85 -0.97 0.97
C VAL A 316 -25.13 0.37 1.62
N GLY A 317 -26.27 0.98 1.30
CA GLY A 317 -26.65 2.27 1.84
C GLY A 317 -26.56 2.24 3.36
N VAL A 318 -25.69 3.07 3.93
CA VAL A 318 -25.73 3.40 5.35
C VAL A 318 -26.96 4.31 5.53
N ASN A 319 -28.14 3.68 5.45
CA ASN A 319 -29.36 4.30 5.97
C ASN A 319 -29.45 3.93 7.44
N GLY A 320 -29.19 4.90 8.25
CA GLY A 320 -29.56 5.16 9.62
C GLY A 320 -29.97 3.99 10.53
N GLN A 321 -29.15 3.71 11.53
CA GLN A 321 -29.66 3.69 12.92
C GLN A 321 -28.57 4.21 13.83
#